data_ed84bd649854bdcbc88e2d3ffd47ccd9
#
_entry.id   ed84bd649854bdcbc88e2d3ffd47ccd9
#
_cell.length_a   1.000
_cell.length_b   1.000
_cell.length_c   1.000
_cell.angle_alpha   90.00
_cell.angle_beta   90.00
_cell.angle_gamma   90.00
#
_symmetry.space_group_name_H-M   'P 1'
#
loop_
_entity.id
_entity.type
_entity.pdbx_description
1 polymer ?
#
loop_
_entity_poly.entity_id
_entity_poly.type
_entity_poly.pdbx_seq_one_letter_code
_entity_poly.pdbx_strand_id
1 'polypeptide(L)'
;MLTELHIKNFKFHRDLNLLMKPITVMTGMNGMGKSSVIQSMLLLRQSGRDLVNGLNLKGDLCDVGTFGEVYRQDAEGNDIEFSVKFHTGEKLDFQFTTENELDTFVRNAKGNKKQYIPENESLFNDNFQYISAFRFGPQKNYTRDTSIVGQHHQVSKEKGQCEYAVHYLYEYAKEPILPQLRYKGTPEIQLEDQMEYWMSAIASKIRVNVEIQGTDLALSYGYRGKTKEAKVSAVNTGFGITYVLPVLVSILTAKPGHLIIIENPEAHIHPKGQAVLMQLIAQAVSCGIQIVIETHSDHIINGLMVAIHNQILKSENVALYYIQSNEDEHASDLCPIHVEEDGRISDAPHGFFDQIDIDLQTIVGF
;
A
#
# COMPACT_ATOMS: atom_id res chain seq x y z
N MET A 1 3.17 -15.36 -2.51
CA MET A 1 3.67 -14.03 -2.97
C MET A 1 3.28 -13.86 -4.43
N LEU A 2 2.68 -12.71 -4.78
CA LEU A 2 2.31 -12.34 -6.14
C LEU A 2 3.56 -11.98 -6.95
N THR A 3 3.74 -12.58 -8.14
CA THR A 3 4.92 -12.39 -9.00
C THR A 3 4.61 -11.70 -10.33
N GLU A 4 3.37 -11.84 -10.82
CA GLU A 4 2.93 -11.16 -12.04
C GLU A 4 1.47 -10.72 -11.88
N LEU A 5 1.15 -9.56 -12.43
CA LEU A 5 -0.20 -9.04 -12.55
C LEU A 5 -0.40 -8.57 -14.00
N HIS A 6 -1.38 -9.12 -14.69
CA HIS A 6 -1.78 -8.69 -16.02
C HIS A 6 -3.18 -8.09 -15.98
N ILE A 7 -3.35 -6.96 -16.63
CA ILE A 7 -4.59 -6.18 -16.69
C ILE A 7 -4.83 -5.80 -18.15
N LYS A 8 -6.01 -6.15 -18.68
CA LYS A 8 -6.38 -5.78 -20.04
C LYS A 8 -7.78 -5.17 -20.08
N ASN A 9 -7.94 -4.12 -20.88
CA ASN A 9 -9.19 -3.41 -21.12
C ASN A 9 -9.84 -2.83 -19.84
N PHE A 10 -9.03 -2.43 -18.87
CA PHE A 10 -9.53 -1.88 -17.60
C PHE A 10 -9.08 -0.43 -17.41
N LYS A 11 -10.02 0.49 -17.43
CA LYS A 11 -9.79 1.94 -17.29
C LYS A 11 -8.75 2.44 -18.30
N PHE A 12 -7.63 3.00 -17.83
CA PHE A 12 -6.55 3.49 -18.69
C PHE A 12 -5.65 2.38 -19.27
N HIS A 13 -5.76 1.16 -18.76
CA HIS A 13 -4.89 0.05 -19.16
C HIS A 13 -5.48 -0.72 -20.35
N ARG A 14 -4.84 -0.62 -21.52
CA ARG A 14 -5.18 -1.43 -22.70
C ARG A 14 -4.69 -2.87 -22.51
N ASP A 15 -3.41 -3.00 -22.24
CA ASP A 15 -2.72 -4.28 -22.01
C ASP A 15 -1.48 -4.02 -21.14
N LEU A 16 -1.60 -4.24 -19.83
CA LEU A 16 -0.57 -3.94 -18.86
C LEU A 16 -0.08 -5.23 -18.21
N ASN A 17 1.23 -5.48 -18.26
CA ASN A 17 1.86 -6.60 -17.60
C ASN A 17 2.92 -6.11 -16.59
N LEU A 18 2.67 -6.34 -15.30
CA LEU A 18 3.59 -5.99 -14.22
C LEU A 18 4.28 -7.23 -13.67
N LEU A 19 5.60 -7.19 -13.62
CA LEU A 19 6.38 -8.09 -12.77
C LEU A 19 6.35 -7.56 -11.34
N MET A 20 5.79 -8.37 -10.44
CA MET A 20 5.69 -8.04 -9.03
C MET A 20 6.89 -8.65 -8.29
N LYS A 21 7.53 -7.85 -7.46
CA LYS A 21 8.67 -8.28 -6.63
C LYS A 21 8.33 -8.14 -5.14
N PRO A 22 9.22 -8.56 -4.23
CA PRO A 22 9.03 -8.35 -2.79
C PRO A 22 8.66 -6.91 -2.42
N ILE A 23 9.23 -5.92 -3.11
CA ILE A 23 8.68 -4.57 -3.11
C ILE A 23 8.40 -4.12 -4.54
N THR A 24 7.19 -3.62 -4.77
CA THR A 24 6.77 -3.01 -6.04
C THR A 24 6.32 -1.59 -5.77
N VAL A 25 6.99 -0.62 -6.39
CA VAL A 25 6.71 0.81 -6.24
C VAL A 25 6.22 1.37 -7.56
N MET A 26 5.07 2.01 -7.52
CA MET A 26 4.47 2.70 -8.67
C MET A 26 4.45 4.20 -8.40
N THR A 27 4.99 4.97 -9.34
CA THR A 27 4.98 6.41 -9.31
C THR A 27 4.57 6.99 -10.66
N GLY A 28 4.39 8.29 -10.77
CA GLY A 28 3.97 8.98 -11.98
C GLY A 28 2.92 10.05 -11.72
N MET A 29 2.49 10.75 -12.75
CA MET A 29 1.52 11.83 -12.65
C MET A 29 0.13 11.34 -12.20
N ASN A 30 -0.68 12.26 -11.68
CA ASN A 30 -2.06 11.97 -11.30
C ASN A 30 -2.90 11.60 -12.53
N GLY A 31 -3.87 10.69 -12.33
CA GLY A 31 -4.78 10.27 -13.39
C GLY A 31 -4.20 9.26 -14.40
N MET A 32 -2.96 8.80 -14.23
CA MET A 32 -2.27 7.91 -15.17
C MET A 32 -2.50 6.41 -14.90
N GLY A 33 -3.46 6.04 -14.06
CA GLY A 33 -3.83 4.63 -13.87
C GLY A 33 -3.11 3.89 -12.74
N LYS A 34 -2.21 4.53 -11.93
CA LYS A 34 -1.56 3.88 -10.79
C LYS A 34 -2.56 3.19 -9.85
N SER A 35 -3.56 3.95 -9.41
CA SER A 35 -4.62 3.43 -8.51
C SER A 35 -5.46 2.36 -9.19
N SER A 36 -5.56 2.33 -10.54
CA SER A 36 -6.26 1.26 -11.27
C SER A 36 -5.55 -0.09 -11.14
N VAL A 37 -4.21 -0.09 -11.03
CA VAL A 37 -3.43 -1.31 -10.75
C VAL A 37 -3.78 -1.84 -9.35
N ILE A 38 -3.80 -0.97 -8.35
CA ILE A 38 -4.21 -1.36 -6.98
C ILE A 38 -5.66 -1.85 -6.98
N GLN A 39 -6.57 -1.12 -7.62
CA GLN A 39 -7.97 -1.49 -7.71
C GLN A 39 -8.18 -2.87 -8.34
N SER A 40 -7.40 -3.27 -9.36
CA SER A 40 -7.51 -4.62 -9.93
C SER A 40 -7.20 -5.71 -8.90
N MET A 41 -6.19 -5.52 -8.05
CA MET A 41 -5.88 -6.44 -6.94
C MET A 41 -7.00 -6.45 -5.88
N LEU A 42 -7.54 -5.28 -5.53
CA LEU A 42 -8.64 -5.17 -4.58
C LEU A 42 -9.92 -5.83 -5.09
N LEU A 43 -10.25 -5.65 -6.39
CA LEU A 43 -11.38 -6.29 -7.03
C LEU A 43 -11.26 -7.83 -7.03
N LEU A 44 -10.07 -8.36 -7.33
CA LEU A 44 -9.80 -9.79 -7.23
C LEU A 44 -9.98 -10.29 -5.79
N ARG A 45 -9.43 -9.56 -4.81
CA ARG A 45 -9.56 -9.93 -3.40
C ARG A 45 -11.00 -9.88 -2.91
N GLN A 46 -11.73 -8.77 -3.16
CA GLN A 46 -13.11 -8.63 -2.65
C GLN A 46 -14.10 -9.60 -3.30
N SER A 47 -13.82 -10.03 -4.53
CA SER A 47 -14.59 -11.08 -5.19
C SER A 47 -14.24 -12.49 -4.66
N GLY A 48 -13.01 -12.71 -4.21
CA GLY A 48 -12.59 -13.91 -3.50
C GLY A 48 -13.03 -15.20 -4.18
N ARG A 49 -13.76 -16.06 -3.46
CA ARG A 49 -14.29 -17.33 -4.01
C ARG A 49 -15.29 -17.14 -5.14
N ASP A 50 -15.97 -16.00 -5.19
CA ASP A 50 -16.97 -15.71 -6.23
C ASP A 50 -16.34 -15.37 -7.59
N LEU A 51 -15.00 -15.18 -7.67
CA LEU A 51 -14.28 -14.96 -8.93
C LEU A 51 -14.56 -16.04 -9.98
N VAL A 52 -14.84 -17.27 -9.55
CA VAL A 52 -15.24 -18.35 -10.47
C VAL A 52 -16.55 -18.05 -11.19
N ASN A 53 -17.42 -17.23 -10.59
CA ASN A 53 -18.70 -16.80 -11.14
C ASN A 53 -18.58 -15.43 -11.81
N GLY A 54 -17.79 -14.52 -11.24
CA GLY A 54 -17.65 -13.15 -11.73
C GLY A 54 -16.85 -12.24 -10.83
N LEU A 55 -16.76 -10.99 -11.25
CA LEU A 55 -16.06 -9.90 -10.58
C LEU A 55 -17.06 -8.94 -9.94
N ASN A 56 -16.89 -8.67 -8.66
CA ASN A 56 -17.68 -7.66 -7.96
C ASN A 56 -16.98 -6.29 -8.06
N LEU A 57 -17.57 -5.36 -8.81
CA LEU A 57 -17.05 -4.01 -9.00
C LEU A 57 -17.38 -3.07 -7.83
N LYS A 58 -18.31 -3.47 -6.95
CA LYS A 58 -18.78 -2.68 -5.84
C LYS A 58 -18.77 -3.48 -4.54
N GLY A 59 -17.70 -3.36 -3.78
CA GLY A 59 -17.50 -4.11 -2.52
C GLY A 59 -16.86 -3.27 -1.43
N ASP A 60 -16.50 -3.95 -0.33
CA ASP A 60 -16.00 -3.30 0.88
C ASP A 60 -14.59 -2.69 0.68
N LEU A 61 -13.74 -3.31 -0.15
CA LEU A 61 -12.38 -2.79 -0.37
C LEU A 61 -12.33 -1.66 -1.39
N CYS A 62 -13.12 -1.75 -2.47
CA CYS A 62 -13.25 -0.66 -3.44
C CYS A 62 -14.61 -0.70 -4.13
N ASP A 63 -15.06 0.48 -4.54
CA ASP A 63 -16.23 0.70 -5.38
C ASP A 63 -15.75 1.45 -6.62
N VAL A 64 -15.74 0.78 -7.76
CA VAL A 64 -15.27 1.35 -9.02
C VAL A 64 -16.42 1.69 -9.98
N GLY A 65 -17.66 1.56 -9.49
CA GLY A 65 -18.86 1.86 -10.28
C GLY A 65 -19.37 0.67 -11.09
N THR A 66 -19.78 0.93 -12.31
CA THR A 66 -20.37 -0.04 -13.24
C THR A 66 -19.37 -0.53 -14.28
N PHE A 67 -19.72 -1.57 -15.02
CA PHE A 67 -18.87 -2.09 -16.09
C PHE A 67 -18.53 -1.01 -17.13
N GLY A 68 -19.50 -0.21 -17.57
CA GLY A 68 -19.27 0.86 -18.54
C GLY A 68 -18.32 1.97 -18.04
N GLU A 69 -18.22 2.17 -16.70
CA GLU A 69 -17.26 3.14 -16.11
C GLU A 69 -15.84 2.61 -16.02
N VAL A 70 -15.66 1.31 -16.03
CA VAL A 70 -14.34 0.68 -15.88
C VAL A 70 -13.84 -0.03 -17.13
N TYR A 71 -14.74 -0.38 -18.04
CA TYR A 71 -14.39 -0.93 -19.34
C TYR A 71 -13.78 0.16 -20.23
N ARG A 72 -12.67 -0.15 -20.86
CA ARG A 72 -11.96 0.81 -21.71
C ARG A 72 -12.76 1.10 -22.99
N GLN A 73 -12.99 2.38 -23.32
CA GLN A 73 -13.85 2.79 -24.42
C GLN A 73 -13.35 2.39 -25.82
N ASP A 74 -12.01 2.31 -26.02
CA ASP A 74 -11.34 1.92 -27.27
C ASP A 74 -10.76 0.50 -27.20
N ALA A 75 -11.32 -0.34 -26.32
CA ALA A 75 -10.87 -1.70 -26.15
C ALA A 75 -11.16 -2.58 -27.37
N GLU A 76 -10.26 -3.51 -27.63
CA GLU A 76 -10.51 -4.60 -28.57
C GLU A 76 -11.22 -5.75 -27.84
N GLY A 77 -12.39 -6.15 -28.34
CA GLY A 77 -13.23 -7.18 -27.71
C GLY A 77 -14.31 -6.60 -26.81
N ASN A 78 -14.85 -7.43 -25.89
CA ASN A 78 -15.94 -7.05 -24.98
C ASN A 78 -15.65 -7.43 -23.52
N ASP A 79 -14.39 -7.74 -23.21
CA ASP A 79 -14.04 -8.33 -21.95
C ASP A 79 -12.96 -7.53 -21.23
N ILE A 80 -13.06 -7.47 -19.90
CA ILE A 80 -11.94 -7.10 -19.01
C ILE A 80 -11.21 -8.39 -18.67
N GLU A 81 -9.87 -8.40 -18.79
CA GLU A 81 -9.07 -9.56 -18.43
C GLU A 81 -8.15 -9.23 -17.26
N PHE A 82 -8.15 -10.10 -16.24
CA PHE A 82 -7.19 -10.07 -15.15
C PHE A 82 -6.49 -11.43 -15.05
N SER A 83 -5.16 -11.39 -14.91
CA SER A 83 -4.37 -12.57 -14.62
C SER A 83 -3.40 -12.29 -13.49
N VAL A 84 -3.27 -13.24 -12.58
CA VAL A 84 -2.31 -13.18 -11.48
C VAL A 84 -1.50 -14.46 -11.41
N LYS A 85 -0.20 -14.34 -11.14
CA LYS A 85 0.70 -15.46 -10.95
C LYS A 85 1.42 -15.36 -9.61
N PHE A 86 1.56 -16.47 -8.93
CA PHE A 86 2.19 -16.57 -7.64
C PHE A 86 3.55 -17.26 -7.72
N HIS A 87 4.40 -17.05 -6.73
CA HIS A 87 5.73 -17.68 -6.65
C HIS A 87 5.67 -19.21 -6.58
N THR A 88 4.52 -19.78 -6.18
CA THR A 88 4.23 -21.21 -6.22
C THR A 88 4.15 -21.76 -7.64
N GLY A 89 4.11 -20.88 -8.66
CA GLY A 89 3.87 -21.22 -10.07
C GLY A 89 2.38 -21.27 -10.42
N GLU A 90 1.49 -21.12 -9.44
CA GLU A 90 0.05 -21.07 -9.67
C GLU A 90 -0.32 -19.79 -10.41
N LYS A 91 -1.17 -19.93 -11.43
CA LYS A 91 -1.68 -18.84 -12.27
C LYS A 91 -3.19 -18.89 -12.34
N LEU A 92 -3.81 -17.72 -12.15
CA LEU A 92 -5.24 -17.53 -12.32
C LEU A 92 -5.47 -16.57 -13.49
N ASP A 93 -6.34 -16.97 -14.43
CA ASP A 93 -6.72 -16.17 -15.58
C ASP A 93 -8.23 -15.99 -15.60
N PHE A 94 -8.68 -14.74 -15.61
CA PHE A 94 -10.09 -14.37 -15.60
C PHE A 94 -10.40 -13.49 -16.79
N GLN A 95 -11.62 -13.65 -17.31
CA GLN A 95 -12.17 -12.86 -18.39
C GLN A 95 -13.62 -12.48 -18.02
N PHE A 96 -13.86 -11.21 -17.85
CA PHE A 96 -15.12 -10.69 -17.33
C PHE A 96 -15.86 -9.94 -18.40
N THR A 97 -17.13 -10.33 -18.63
CA THR A 97 -17.99 -9.76 -19.66
C THR A 97 -19.41 -9.56 -19.17
N THR A 98 -20.11 -8.62 -19.78
CA THR A 98 -21.55 -8.41 -19.62
C THR A 98 -22.15 -7.79 -20.88
N GLU A 99 -23.45 -7.96 -21.07
CA GLU A 99 -24.23 -7.27 -22.09
C GLU A 99 -24.82 -5.93 -21.60
N ASN A 100 -24.71 -5.66 -20.29
CA ASN A 100 -25.29 -4.46 -19.67
C ASN A 100 -24.18 -3.63 -19.00
N GLU A 101 -23.90 -2.46 -19.54
CA GLU A 101 -22.89 -1.51 -19.04
C GLU A 101 -23.17 -1.02 -17.60
N LEU A 102 -24.40 -1.14 -17.11
CA LEU A 102 -24.78 -0.72 -15.75
C LEU A 102 -24.53 -1.82 -14.69
N ASP A 103 -24.07 -2.99 -15.08
CA ASP A 103 -23.79 -4.07 -14.15
C ASP A 103 -22.62 -3.74 -13.23
N THR A 104 -22.79 -4.07 -11.95
CA THR A 104 -21.77 -3.97 -10.91
C THR A 104 -21.19 -5.34 -10.51
N PHE A 105 -21.79 -6.42 -11.00
CA PHE A 105 -21.25 -7.78 -10.94
C PHE A 105 -21.13 -8.32 -12.36
N VAL A 106 -19.92 -8.61 -12.79
CA VAL A 106 -19.59 -8.96 -14.17
C VAL A 106 -19.22 -10.44 -14.24
N ARG A 107 -19.89 -11.20 -15.12
CA ARG A 107 -19.72 -12.66 -15.20
C ARG A 107 -18.33 -13.05 -15.69
N ASN A 108 -17.78 -14.13 -15.14
CA ASN A 108 -16.58 -14.74 -15.68
C ASN A 108 -16.92 -15.55 -16.95
N ALA A 109 -16.53 -15.03 -18.11
CA ALA A 109 -16.81 -15.64 -19.42
C ALA A 109 -16.10 -16.99 -19.59
N LYS A 110 -14.92 -17.15 -19.00
CA LYS A 110 -14.18 -18.43 -19.07
C LYS A 110 -14.83 -19.54 -18.26
N GLY A 111 -15.77 -19.18 -17.36
CA GLY A 111 -16.66 -20.10 -16.65
C GLY A 111 -16.02 -21.39 -16.12
N ASN A 112 -14.74 -21.33 -15.74
CA ASN A 112 -13.98 -22.51 -15.40
C ASN A 112 -14.33 -22.92 -13.95
N LYS A 113 -15.45 -23.65 -13.78
CA LYS A 113 -15.90 -24.22 -12.50
C LYS A 113 -14.83 -25.06 -11.77
N LYS A 114 -13.69 -25.32 -12.41
CA LYS A 114 -12.56 -26.04 -11.84
C LYS A 114 -11.43 -25.11 -11.36
N GLN A 115 -11.53 -23.80 -11.59
CA GLN A 115 -10.51 -22.87 -11.12
C GLN A 115 -10.64 -22.70 -9.60
N TYR A 116 -9.65 -23.18 -8.89
CA TYR A 116 -9.56 -23.06 -7.44
C TYR A 116 -8.92 -21.73 -7.09
N ILE A 117 -9.50 -20.98 -6.16
CA ILE A 117 -8.90 -19.76 -5.63
C ILE A 117 -7.97 -20.15 -4.47
N PRO A 118 -6.66 -19.85 -4.56
CA PRO A 118 -5.68 -20.30 -3.58
C PRO A 118 -5.79 -19.48 -2.28
N GLU A 119 -6.56 -20.00 -1.34
CA GLU A 119 -6.77 -19.37 -0.02
C GLU A 119 -5.47 -19.28 0.82
N ASN A 120 -4.43 -20.02 0.48
CA ASN A 120 -3.12 -19.93 1.09
C ASN A 120 -2.29 -18.73 0.59
N GLU A 121 -2.67 -18.09 -0.51
CA GLU A 121 -2.00 -16.88 -1.00
C GLU A 121 -2.56 -15.63 -0.30
N SER A 122 -1.65 -14.72 0.09
CA SER A 122 -1.99 -13.55 0.91
C SER A 122 -2.98 -12.60 0.24
N LEU A 123 -3.07 -12.60 -1.08
CA LEU A 123 -4.10 -11.83 -1.79
C LEU A 123 -5.52 -12.28 -1.42
N PHE A 124 -5.73 -13.54 -1.00
CA PHE A 124 -7.04 -14.14 -0.76
C PHE A 124 -7.30 -14.56 0.68
N ASN A 125 -6.40 -14.28 1.62
CA ASN A 125 -6.56 -14.60 3.03
C ASN A 125 -6.31 -13.39 3.95
N ASP A 126 -6.28 -13.61 5.27
CA ASP A 126 -6.14 -12.56 6.27
C ASP A 126 -4.68 -12.03 6.43
N ASN A 127 -3.71 -12.63 5.74
CA ASN A 127 -2.33 -12.12 5.66
C ASN A 127 -2.20 -10.94 4.67
N PHE A 128 -3.22 -10.12 4.58
CA PHE A 128 -3.33 -9.00 3.68
C PHE A 128 -3.68 -7.74 4.45
N GLN A 129 -3.07 -6.60 4.10
CA GLN A 129 -3.47 -5.29 4.58
C GLN A 129 -3.56 -4.31 3.40
N TYR A 130 -4.60 -3.50 3.40
CA TYR A 130 -4.72 -2.39 2.47
C TYR A 130 -4.85 -1.07 3.23
N ILE A 131 -3.98 -0.13 2.90
CA ILE A 131 -3.88 1.19 3.50
C ILE A 131 -4.09 2.22 2.40
N SER A 132 -5.30 2.76 2.33
CA SER A 132 -5.70 3.73 1.32
C SER A 132 -5.08 5.10 1.55
N ALA A 133 -5.01 5.91 0.49
CA ALA A 133 -4.77 7.34 0.60
C ALA A 133 -5.85 8.07 1.40
N PHE A 134 -7.06 7.52 1.48
CA PHE A 134 -8.21 8.08 2.23
C PHE A 134 -8.31 7.56 3.67
N ARG A 135 -7.21 7.05 4.23
CA ARG A 135 -7.20 6.57 5.62
C ARG A 135 -7.59 7.67 6.60
N PHE A 136 -8.17 7.28 7.73
CA PHE A 136 -8.63 8.24 8.73
C PHE A 136 -7.48 9.05 9.32
N GLY A 137 -7.68 10.36 9.36
CA GLY A 137 -6.86 11.28 10.13
C GLY A 137 -7.22 11.28 11.61
N PRO A 138 -6.82 12.34 12.35
CA PRO A 138 -7.12 12.48 13.76
C PRO A 138 -8.62 12.46 14.05
N GLN A 139 -9.05 11.56 14.92
CA GLN A 139 -10.42 11.44 15.41
C GLN A 139 -10.45 11.74 16.92
N LYS A 140 -11.62 12.13 17.42
CA LYS A 140 -11.83 12.31 18.87
C LYS A 140 -11.90 10.95 19.57
N ASN A 141 -12.60 10.00 18.93
CA ASN A 141 -12.76 8.63 19.42
C ASN A 141 -12.51 7.67 18.24
N TYR A 142 -11.99 6.49 18.56
CA TYR A 142 -11.72 5.42 17.60
C TYR A 142 -12.54 4.21 17.99
N THR A 143 -13.27 3.66 17.03
CA THR A 143 -14.16 2.51 17.23
C THR A 143 -13.36 1.23 17.49
N ARG A 144 -14.03 0.29 18.17
CA ARG A 144 -13.51 -1.05 18.43
C ARG A 144 -14.33 -2.09 17.70
N ASP A 145 -13.68 -3.07 17.10
CA ASP A 145 -14.30 -4.24 16.53
C ASP A 145 -13.41 -5.47 16.77
N THR A 146 -13.82 -6.31 17.71
CA THR A 146 -13.04 -7.50 18.11
C THR A 146 -13.08 -8.60 17.05
N SER A 147 -14.05 -8.61 16.15
CA SER A 147 -14.08 -9.55 15.02
C SER A 147 -13.02 -9.15 13.98
N ILE A 148 -13.01 -7.89 13.54
CA ILE A 148 -12.08 -7.41 12.54
C ILE A 148 -10.64 -7.47 13.05
N VAL A 149 -10.39 -6.96 14.25
CA VAL A 149 -9.04 -6.92 14.83
C VAL A 149 -8.62 -8.27 15.39
N GLY A 150 -9.47 -8.91 16.22
CA GLY A 150 -9.07 -10.12 16.96
C GLY A 150 -9.13 -11.41 16.14
N GLN A 151 -10.07 -11.54 15.20
CA GLN A 151 -10.22 -12.76 14.39
C GLN A 151 -9.54 -12.64 13.03
N HIS A 152 -9.70 -11.50 12.35
CA HIS A 152 -9.17 -11.30 11.01
C HIS A 152 -7.84 -10.55 10.96
N HIS A 153 -7.38 -10.04 12.09
CA HIS A 153 -6.12 -9.27 12.18
C HIS A 153 -6.04 -8.13 11.16
N GLN A 154 -7.17 -7.43 10.92
CA GLN A 154 -7.26 -6.34 9.98
C GLN A 154 -7.28 -4.98 10.68
N VAL A 155 -6.58 -3.99 10.10
CA VAL A 155 -6.63 -2.58 10.55
C VAL A 155 -7.79 -1.82 9.93
N SER A 156 -8.42 -2.37 8.89
CA SER A 156 -9.53 -1.76 8.17
C SER A 156 -10.52 -2.82 7.70
N LYS A 157 -11.79 -2.47 7.71
CA LYS A 157 -12.86 -3.24 7.07
C LYS A 157 -13.23 -2.61 5.72
N GLU A 158 -13.33 -1.29 5.67
CA GLU A 158 -13.86 -0.57 4.51
C GLU A 158 -12.79 0.28 3.83
N LYS A 159 -12.59 0.03 2.53
CA LYS A 159 -11.82 0.87 1.59
C LYS A 159 -10.41 1.27 2.08
N GLY A 160 -9.80 0.46 2.94
CA GLY A 160 -8.45 0.75 3.47
C GLY A 160 -8.39 2.02 4.34
N GLN A 161 -9.50 2.43 4.95
CA GLN A 161 -9.58 3.66 5.77
C GLN A 161 -8.83 3.54 7.09
N CYS A 162 -8.47 2.32 7.49
CA CYS A 162 -7.69 2.01 8.69
C CYS A 162 -8.36 2.47 10.00
N GLU A 163 -9.67 2.40 10.03
CA GLU A 163 -10.53 2.84 11.14
C GLU A 163 -10.24 2.10 12.45
N TYR A 164 -9.68 0.89 12.36
CA TYR A 164 -9.33 0.05 13.51
C TYR A 164 -7.84 0.03 13.86
N ALA A 165 -7.01 0.84 13.22
CA ALA A 165 -5.56 0.83 13.49
C ALA A 165 -5.22 1.16 14.96
N VAL A 166 -5.98 2.07 15.60
CA VAL A 166 -5.81 2.41 17.02
C VAL A 166 -6.26 1.26 17.91
N HIS A 167 -7.34 0.55 17.54
CA HIS A 167 -7.79 -0.65 18.24
C HIS A 167 -6.76 -1.78 18.10
N TYR A 168 -6.21 -1.97 16.92
CA TYR A 168 -5.17 -2.95 16.68
C TYR A 168 -3.93 -2.70 17.56
N LEU A 169 -3.46 -1.44 17.60
CA LEU A 169 -2.35 -1.05 18.47
C LEU A 169 -2.66 -1.31 19.94
N TYR A 170 -3.87 -1.02 20.41
CA TYR A 170 -4.29 -1.27 21.79
C TYR A 170 -4.30 -2.77 22.13
N GLU A 171 -4.89 -3.59 21.27
CA GLU A 171 -5.07 -5.03 21.49
C GLU A 171 -3.73 -5.77 21.51
N TYR A 172 -2.82 -5.43 20.58
CA TYR A 172 -1.54 -6.10 20.39
C TYR A 172 -0.35 -5.34 20.96
N ALA A 173 -0.57 -4.31 21.79
CA ALA A 173 0.48 -3.44 22.34
C ALA A 173 1.68 -4.18 22.94
N LYS A 174 1.42 -5.29 23.64
CA LYS A 174 2.43 -6.11 24.34
C LYS A 174 3.00 -7.25 23.50
N GLU A 175 2.46 -7.49 22.31
CA GLU A 175 2.96 -8.54 21.45
C GLU A 175 4.33 -8.17 20.86
N PRO A 176 5.25 -9.15 20.75
CA PRO A 176 6.54 -8.90 20.16
C PRO A 176 6.43 -8.75 18.64
N ILE A 177 7.13 -7.76 18.10
CA ILE A 177 7.34 -7.63 16.65
C ILE A 177 8.47 -8.55 16.18
N LEU A 178 8.65 -8.66 14.85
CA LEU A 178 9.84 -9.31 14.30
C LEU A 178 11.10 -8.57 14.77
N PRO A 179 12.12 -9.26 15.33
CA PRO A 179 13.33 -8.62 15.86
C PRO A 179 14.07 -7.74 14.83
N GLN A 180 13.97 -8.08 13.54
CA GLN A 180 14.58 -7.35 12.45
C GLN A 180 13.89 -6.00 12.17
N LEU A 181 12.61 -5.83 12.57
CA LEU A 181 11.86 -4.56 12.43
C LEU A 181 12.11 -3.61 13.59
N ARG A 182 12.91 -4.02 14.57
CA ARG A 182 13.24 -3.19 15.72
C ARG A 182 14.02 -1.94 15.30
N TYR A 183 13.65 -0.80 15.88
CA TYR A 183 14.39 0.43 15.68
C TYR A 183 15.82 0.29 16.21
N LYS A 184 16.79 0.77 15.45
CA LYS A 184 18.21 0.58 15.72
C LYS A 184 18.61 1.05 17.13
N GLY A 185 19.25 0.17 17.90
CA GLY A 185 19.79 0.50 19.22
C GLY A 185 18.78 0.44 20.36
N THR A 186 17.57 -0.09 20.14
CA THR A 186 16.58 -0.29 21.19
C THR A 186 16.55 -1.74 21.65
N PRO A 187 16.42 -2.03 22.95
CA PRO A 187 16.37 -3.40 23.47
C PRO A 187 14.96 -4.02 23.43
N GLU A 188 13.92 -3.20 23.52
CA GLU A 188 12.52 -3.62 23.59
C GLU A 188 12.07 -4.18 22.22
N ILE A 189 11.13 -5.14 22.24
CA ILE A 189 10.55 -5.76 21.05
C ILE A 189 9.01 -5.70 21.02
N GLN A 190 8.38 -5.14 22.06
CA GLN A 190 6.93 -5.00 22.11
C GLN A 190 6.46 -3.95 21.10
N LEU A 191 5.27 -4.18 20.54
CA LEU A 191 4.70 -3.28 19.55
C LEU A 191 4.59 -1.84 20.04
N GLU A 192 4.12 -1.61 21.27
CA GLU A 192 3.95 -0.26 21.83
C GLU A 192 5.27 0.50 21.92
N ASP A 193 6.36 -0.17 22.36
CA ASP A 193 7.68 0.45 22.48
C ASP A 193 8.25 0.76 21.10
N GLN A 194 8.15 -0.17 20.18
CA GLN A 194 8.64 0.02 18.81
C GLN A 194 7.82 1.04 18.03
N MET A 195 6.51 1.11 18.26
CA MET A 195 5.69 2.19 17.74
C MET A 195 6.18 3.55 18.22
N GLU A 196 6.51 3.68 19.52
CA GLU A 196 7.05 4.93 20.07
C GLU A 196 8.40 5.32 19.46
N TYR A 197 9.32 4.34 19.27
CA TYR A 197 10.64 4.61 18.67
C TYR A 197 10.52 5.04 17.21
N TRP A 198 9.78 4.31 16.39
CA TRP A 198 9.59 4.64 14.98
C TRP A 198 8.84 5.97 14.80
N MET A 199 7.78 6.20 15.56
CA MET A 199 7.06 7.48 15.54
C MET A 199 7.95 8.64 15.93
N SER A 200 8.79 8.47 16.98
CA SER A 200 9.74 9.50 17.42
C SER A 200 10.80 9.82 16.38
N ALA A 201 11.21 8.84 15.57
CA ALA A 201 12.15 9.05 14.48
C ALA A 201 11.52 9.80 13.29
N ILE A 202 10.24 9.52 13.01
CA ILE A 202 9.48 10.14 11.91
C ILE A 202 9.04 11.56 12.27
N ALA A 203 8.52 11.80 13.52
CA ALA A 203 7.80 13.01 13.86
C ALA A 203 8.32 13.76 15.11
N SER A 204 9.48 13.37 15.66
CA SER A 204 10.18 13.98 16.82
C SER A 204 9.54 13.73 18.21
N LYS A 205 10.20 12.92 19.03
CA LYS A 205 10.02 12.77 20.50
C LYS A 205 8.58 12.52 20.97
N ILE A 206 7.83 11.69 20.25
CA ILE A 206 6.42 11.43 20.54
C ILE A 206 6.24 10.10 21.26
N ARG A 207 5.42 10.10 22.31
CA ARG A 207 4.83 8.90 22.90
C ARG A 207 3.42 8.71 22.39
N VAL A 208 3.04 7.49 22.07
CA VAL A 208 1.69 7.12 21.65
C VAL A 208 0.95 6.52 22.85
N ASN A 209 -0.18 7.11 23.24
CA ASN A 209 -1.00 6.59 24.33
C ASN A 209 -2.39 6.27 23.80
N VAL A 210 -2.85 5.05 24.04
CA VAL A 210 -4.20 4.61 23.71
C VAL A 210 -4.90 4.21 25.01
N GLU A 211 -6.07 4.77 25.27
CA GLU A 211 -6.83 4.54 26.51
C GLU A 211 -8.29 4.23 26.16
N ILE A 212 -8.94 3.37 26.97
CA ILE A 212 -10.38 3.09 26.83
C ILE A 212 -11.17 4.33 27.27
N GLN A 213 -12.12 4.73 26.43
CA GLN A 213 -13.06 5.81 26.72
C GLN A 213 -14.50 5.33 26.43
N GLY A 214 -15.17 4.81 27.45
CA GLY A 214 -16.48 4.19 27.28
C GLY A 214 -16.38 2.92 26.45
N THR A 215 -17.07 2.86 25.31
CA THR A 215 -17.01 1.74 24.35
C THR A 215 -15.90 1.88 23.33
N ASP A 216 -15.33 3.06 23.21
CA ASP A 216 -14.34 3.43 22.20
C ASP A 216 -12.94 3.58 22.79
N LEU A 217 -11.99 4.03 21.96
CA LEU A 217 -10.63 4.34 22.35
C LEU A 217 -10.32 5.82 22.11
N ALA A 218 -9.54 6.40 23.00
CA ALA A 218 -8.95 7.71 22.84
C ALA A 218 -7.46 7.58 22.51
N LEU A 219 -7.02 8.29 21.47
CA LEU A 219 -5.61 8.39 21.09
C LEU A 219 -5.08 9.74 21.52
N SER A 220 -3.96 9.74 22.24
CA SER A 220 -3.24 10.93 22.63
C SER A 220 -1.73 10.76 22.47
N TYR A 221 -1.05 11.89 22.33
CA TYR A 221 0.39 11.96 22.17
C TYR A 221 1.04 12.71 23.32
N GLY A 222 2.09 12.12 23.89
CA GLY A 222 2.96 12.77 24.87
C GLY A 222 4.27 13.22 24.24
N TYR A 223 4.92 14.23 24.82
CA TYR A 223 6.23 14.68 24.35
C TYR A 223 7.31 14.34 25.38
N ARG A 224 8.32 13.55 25.00
CA ARG A 224 9.47 13.25 25.87
C ARG A 224 10.23 14.51 26.23
N GLY A 225 10.51 14.72 27.50
CA GLY A 225 11.45 15.73 27.98
C GLY A 225 10.86 16.90 28.79
N LYS A 226 9.58 16.86 29.14
CA LYS A 226 8.98 17.79 30.14
C LYS A 226 8.62 17.05 31.42
N THR A 227 8.91 17.64 32.55
CA THR A 227 8.67 17.13 33.92
C THR A 227 7.20 16.84 34.25
N LYS A 228 6.26 17.30 33.43
CA LYS A 228 4.86 16.88 33.39
C LYS A 228 4.53 16.50 31.94
N GLU A 229 4.22 15.24 31.71
CA GLU A 229 3.74 14.77 30.41
C GLU A 229 2.40 15.44 30.11
N ALA A 230 2.42 16.45 29.26
CA ALA A 230 1.19 16.97 28.68
C ALA A 230 0.73 16.01 27.60
N LYS A 231 -0.33 15.24 27.87
CA LYS A 231 -1.02 14.44 26.86
C LYS A 231 -1.82 15.40 25.98
N VAL A 232 -1.58 15.34 24.67
CA VAL A 232 -2.30 16.12 23.66
C VAL A 232 -3.15 15.15 22.85
N SER A 233 -4.45 15.41 22.78
CA SER A 233 -5.37 14.59 21.96
C SER A 233 -4.93 14.58 20.51
N ALA A 234 -5.17 13.48 19.80
CA ALA A 234 -4.84 13.33 18.38
C ALA A 234 -5.38 14.47 17.51
N VAL A 235 -6.58 14.98 17.79
CA VAL A 235 -7.20 16.09 17.04
C VAL A 235 -6.49 17.44 17.20
N ASN A 236 -5.66 17.59 18.25
CA ASN A 236 -4.87 18.79 18.52
C ASN A 236 -3.38 18.62 18.18
N THR A 237 -3.04 17.54 17.49
CA THR A 237 -1.68 17.20 17.08
C THR A 237 -1.55 17.34 15.57
N GLY A 238 -0.32 17.46 15.06
CA GLY A 238 -0.09 17.50 13.62
C GLY A 238 -0.67 16.29 12.88
N PHE A 239 -1.37 16.54 11.81
CA PHE A 239 -2.16 15.55 11.04
C PHE A 239 -1.32 14.32 10.63
N GLY A 240 -0.08 14.55 10.18
CA GLY A 240 0.81 13.49 9.69
C GLY A 240 1.16 12.41 10.71
N ILE A 241 1.16 12.76 12.01
CA ILE A 241 1.47 11.82 13.09
C ILE A 241 0.40 10.71 13.15
N THR A 242 -0.86 11.08 13.10
CA THR A 242 -1.97 10.12 13.12
C THR A 242 -2.09 9.39 11.77
N TYR A 243 -1.73 10.07 10.68
CA TYR A 243 -1.81 9.50 9.33
C TYR A 243 -0.78 8.38 9.08
N VAL A 244 0.39 8.44 9.72
CA VAL A 244 1.42 7.41 9.60
C VAL A 244 1.18 6.20 10.52
N LEU A 245 0.39 6.37 11.58
CA LEU A 245 0.15 5.32 12.59
C LEU A 245 -0.35 4.01 11.97
N PRO A 246 -1.38 3.97 11.09
CA PRO A 246 -1.84 2.73 10.46
C PRO A 246 -0.75 2.03 9.64
N VAL A 247 0.09 2.80 8.95
CA VAL A 247 1.21 2.27 8.16
C VAL A 247 2.20 1.56 9.07
N LEU A 248 2.58 2.21 10.18
CA LEU A 248 3.50 1.62 11.15
C LEU A 248 2.91 0.38 11.83
N VAL A 249 1.65 0.43 12.27
CA VAL A 249 0.96 -0.73 12.87
C VAL A 249 0.99 -1.92 11.91
N SER A 250 0.58 -1.71 10.66
CA SER A 250 0.50 -2.77 9.66
C SER A 250 1.85 -3.39 9.35
N ILE A 251 2.92 -2.58 9.27
CA ILE A 251 4.27 -3.08 8.98
C ILE A 251 4.87 -3.78 10.19
N LEU A 252 4.78 -3.18 11.39
CA LEU A 252 5.40 -3.74 12.60
C LEU A 252 4.76 -5.05 13.05
N THR A 253 3.49 -5.27 12.74
CA THR A 253 2.76 -6.50 13.09
C THR A 253 2.75 -7.56 11.99
N ALA A 254 3.25 -7.22 10.80
CA ALA A 254 3.31 -8.14 9.69
C ALA A 254 4.29 -9.30 9.93
N LYS A 255 3.99 -10.43 9.30
CA LYS A 255 4.81 -11.65 9.35
C LYS A 255 5.29 -12.02 7.95
N PRO A 256 6.36 -12.83 7.81
CA PRO A 256 6.77 -13.35 6.50
C PRO A 256 5.59 -13.94 5.73
N GLY A 257 5.50 -13.61 4.45
CA GLY A 257 4.39 -14.03 3.59
C GLY A 257 3.18 -13.08 3.56
N HIS A 258 3.11 -12.04 4.40
CA HIS A 258 2.07 -11.03 4.30
C HIS A 258 2.21 -10.18 3.03
N LEU A 259 1.08 -9.69 2.53
CA LEU A 259 0.97 -8.70 1.46
C LEU A 259 0.37 -7.41 2.02
N ILE A 260 1.10 -6.31 1.89
CA ILE A 260 0.64 -4.98 2.29
C ILE A 260 0.59 -4.07 1.07
N ILE A 261 -0.56 -3.46 0.80
CA ILE A 261 -0.74 -2.43 -0.22
C ILE A 261 -0.88 -1.08 0.48
N ILE A 262 -0.05 -0.11 0.09
CA ILE A 262 -0.01 1.21 0.71
C ILE A 262 -0.10 2.29 -0.37
N GLU A 263 -1.13 3.13 -0.29
CA GLU A 263 -1.23 4.34 -1.09
C GLU A 263 -0.70 5.53 -0.30
N ASN A 264 0.11 6.34 -0.95
CA ASN A 264 0.67 7.59 -0.44
C ASN A 264 1.20 7.46 1.01
N PRO A 265 2.20 6.58 1.26
CA PRO A 265 2.76 6.43 2.60
C PRO A 265 3.35 7.74 3.14
N GLU A 266 3.79 8.63 2.25
CA GLU A 266 4.36 9.94 2.53
C GLU A 266 3.37 10.98 3.03
N ALA A 267 2.06 10.76 2.90
CA ALA A 267 1.06 11.79 3.12
C ALA A 267 1.21 12.48 4.48
N HIS A 268 1.33 13.81 4.45
CA HIS A 268 1.48 14.68 5.62
C HIS A 268 2.75 14.47 6.47
N ILE A 269 3.74 13.73 5.98
CA ILE A 269 4.99 13.47 6.69
C ILE A 269 6.10 14.38 6.13
N HIS A 270 6.90 14.96 7.03
CA HIS A 270 8.08 15.73 6.64
C HIS A 270 9.09 14.84 5.87
N PRO A 271 9.82 15.34 4.85
CA PRO A 271 10.78 14.58 4.05
C PRO A 271 11.70 13.64 4.84
N LYS A 272 12.27 14.14 5.94
CA LYS A 272 13.08 13.30 6.84
C LYS A 272 12.33 12.07 7.37
N GLY A 273 11.05 12.25 7.72
CA GLY A 273 10.21 11.16 8.22
C GLY A 273 9.89 10.14 7.12
N GLN A 274 9.74 10.58 5.87
CA GLN A 274 9.51 9.71 4.72
C GLN A 274 10.71 8.79 4.47
N ALA A 275 11.94 9.31 4.58
CA ALA A 275 13.16 8.51 4.47
C ALA A 275 13.24 7.45 5.59
N VAL A 276 12.88 7.80 6.84
CA VAL A 276 12.83 6.87 7.96
C VAL A 276 11.76 5.78 7.74
N LEU A 277 10.58 6.17 7.25
CA LEU A 277 9.51 5.23 6.93
C LEU A 277 9.95 4.23 5.86
N MET A 278 10.62 4.70 4.80
CA MET A 278 11.11 3.83 3.75
C MET A 278 12.18 2.85 4.26
N GLN A 279 12.99 3.24 5.23
CA GLN A 279 13.93 2.33 5.90
C GLN A 279 13.20 1.17 6.60
N LEU A 280 12.11 1.45 7.34
CA LEU A 280 11.28 0.40 7.96
C LEU A 280 10.64 -0.51 6.90
N ILE A 281 10.10 0.07 5.83
CA ILE A 281 9.53 -0.68 4.70
C ILE A 281 10.58 -1.65 4.11
N ALA A 282 11.79 -1.16 3.86
CA ALA A 282 12.88 -1.99 3.33
C ALA A 282 13.26 -3.14 4.28
N GLN A 283 13.28 -2.89 5.59
CA GLN A 283 13.50 -3.94 6.59
C GLN A 283 12.38 -5.00 6.55
N ALA A 284 11.13 -4.56 6.43
CA ALA A 284 9.98 -5.46 6.36
C ALA A 284 10.04 -6.37 5.11
N VAL A 285 10.39 -5.79 3.97
CA VAL A 285 10.58 -6.55 2.72
C VAL A 285 11.70 -7.59 2.88
N SER A 286 12.79 -7.23 3.52
CA SER A 286 13.90 -8.15 3.80
C SER A 286 13.54 -9.28 4.78
N CYS A 287 12.44 -9.11 5.53
CA CYS A 287 11.85 -10.15 6.38
C CYS A 287 10.85 -11.05 5.64
N GLY A 288 10.68 -10.91 4.32
CA GLY A 288 9.77 -11.72 3.52
C GLY A 288 8.33 -11.23 3.51
N ILE A 289 8.10 -9.96 3.80
CA ILE A 289 6.80 -9.28 3.66
C ILE A 289 6.76 -8.66 2.27
N GLN A 290 5.71 -8.92 1.50
CA GLN A 290 5.52 -8.30 0.19
C GLN A 290 4.80 -6.96 0.36
N ILE A 291 5.37 -5.90 -0.23
CA ILE A 291 4.81 -4.55 -0.12
C ILE A 291 4.63 -3.94 -1.51
N VAL A 292 3.43 -3.42 -1.76
CA VAL A 292 3.09 -2.67 -2.98
C VAL A 292 2.81 -1.22 -2.58
N ILE A 293 3.47 -0.28 -3.22
CA ILE A 293 3.38 1.15 -2.90
C ILE A 293 2.96 1.95 -4.12
N GLU A 294 1.97 2.82 -3.94
CA GLU A 294 1.72 3.96 -4.82
C GLU A 294 2.23 5.22 -4.13
N THR A 295 3.10 5.98 -4.80
CA THR A 295 3.69 7.20 -4.22
C THR A 295 3.91 8.30 -5.26
N HIS A 296 3.84 9.56 -4.79
CA HIS A 296 4.23 10.75 -5.53
C HIS A 296 5.48 11.42 -4.95
N SER A 297 6.17 10.75 -4.00
CA SER A 297 7.30 11.33 -3.28
C SER A 297 8.64 10.85 -3.82
N ASP A 298 9.48 11.81 -4.24
CA ASP A 298 10.89 11.61 -4.50
C ASP A 298 11.65 11.13 -3.24
N HIS A 299 11.24 11.56 -2.06
CA HIS A 299 11.87 11.16 -0.80
C HIS A 299 11.62 9.68 -0.44
N ILE A 300 10.48 9.11 -0.84
CA ILE A 300 10.23 7.67 -0.74
C ILE A 300 11.15 6.92 -1.70
N ILE A 301 11.26 7.38 -2.96
CA ILE A 301 12.16 6.78 -3.96
C ILE A 301 13.62 6.89 -3.51
N ASN A 302 14.05 8.08 -3.08
CA ASN A 302 15.40 8.28 -2.55
C ASN A 302 15.69 7.39 -1.34
N GLY A 303 14.70 7.23 -0.44
CA GLY A 303 14.80 6.32 0.71
C GLY A 303 14.97 4.86 0.27
N LEU A 304 14.31 4.42 -0.81
CA LEU A 304 14.47 3.11 -1.41
C LEU A 304 15.91 2.91 -1.95
N MET A 305 16.43 3.89 -2.69
CA MET A 305 17.79 3.86 -3.22
C MET A 305 18.82 3.79 -2.10
N VAL A 306 18.64 4.59 -1.04
CA VAL A 306 19.50 4.56 0.15
C VAL A 306 19.43 3.21 0.88
N ALA A 307 18.27 2.59 0.95
CA ALA A 307 18.14 1.26 1.56
C ALA A 307 18.90 0.18 0.77
N ILE A 308 18.91 0.26 -0.57
CA ILE A 308 19.69 -0.64 -1.43
C ILE A 308 21.19 -0.36 -1.23
N HIS A 309 21.61 0.91 -1.31
CA HIS A 309 23.01 1.30 -1.11
C HIS A 309 23.56 0.81 0.23
N ASN A 310 22.76 0.88 1.28
CA ASN A 310 23.12 0.40 2.62
C ASN A 310 22.95 -1.11 2.80
N GLN A 311 22.64 -1.87 1.75
CA GLN A 311 22.44 -3.32 1.74
C GLN A 311 21.35 -3.82 2.71
N ILE A 312 20.40 -2.95 3.06
CA ILE A 312 19.20 -3.34 3.81
C ILE A 312 18.26 -4.13 2.89
N LEU A 313 18.21 -3.75 1.62
CA LEU A 313 17.39 -4.36 0.58
C LEU A 313 18.25 -4.64 -0.66
N LYS A 314 18.04 -5.76 -1.33
CA LYS A 314 18.70 -6.07 -2.60
C LYS A 314 17.91 -5.48 -3.77
N SER A 315 18.61 -4.96 -4.79
CA SER A 315 17.98 -4.41 -6.00
C SER A 315 17.14 -5.46 -6.75
N GLU A 316 17.55 -6.72 -6.73
CA GLU A 316 16.78 -7.82 -7.33
C GLU A 316 15.37 -7.99 -6.75
N ASN A 317 15.11 -7.54 -5.52
CA ASN A 317 13.83 -7.58 -4.82
C ASN A 317 12.94 -6.37 -5.09
N VAL A 318 13.40 -5.43 -5.93
CA VAL A 318 12.71 -4.17 -6.23
C VAL A 318 12.15 -4.17 -7.65
N ALA A 319 10.88 -3.82 -7.78
CA ALA A 319 10.27 -3.40 -9.02
C ALA A 319 9.84 -1.94 -8.86
N LEU A 320 10.42 -1.05 -9.65
CA LEU A 320 10.09 0.36 -9.66
C LEU A 320 9.52 0.72 -11.03
N TYR A 321 8.33 1.33 -11.03
CA TYR A 321 7.61 1.69 -12.24
C TYR A 321 7.24 3.16 -12.24
N TYR A 322 7.47 3.82 -13.37
CA TYR A 322 6.92 5.12 -13.69
C TYR A 322 5.77 4.95 -14.67
N ILE A 323 4.58 5.39 -14.28
CA ILE A 323 3.38 5.31 -15.11
C ILE A 323 3.12 6.70 -15.69
N GLN A 324 3.14 6.79 -17.01
CA GLN A 324 2.93 8.01 -17.78
C GLN A 324 1.78 7.88 -18.77
N SER A 325 1.31 9.02 -19.27
CA SER A 325 0.33 9.06 -20.35
C SER A 325 0.98 8.74 -21.68
N ASN A 326 0.34 7.89 -22.45
CA ASN A 326 0.55 7.79 -23.89
C ASN A 326 -0.55 8.60 -24.57
N GLU A 327 -0.22 9.85 -24.96
CA GLU A 327 -1.19 10.78 -25.54
C GLU A 327 -1.74 10.27 -26.89
N ASP A 328 -0.93 9.56 -27.67
CA ASP A 328 -1.31 9.03 -28.98
C ASP A 328 -2.34 7.90 -28.86
N GLU A 329 -2.31 7.16 -27.75
CA GLU A 329 -3.14 5.99 -27.53
C GLU A 329 -4.22 6.18 -26.46
N HIS A 330 -4.30 7.37 -25.82
CA HIS A 330 -5.16 7.57 -24.64
C HIS A 330 -5.02 6.44 -23.58
N ALA A 331 -3.79 5.93 -23.43
CA ALA A 331 -3.44 4.81 -22.60
C ALA A 331 -2.41 5.19 -21.55
N SER A 332 -2.17 4.29 -20.61
CA SER A 332 -1.04 4.40 -19.68
C SER A 332 0.10 3.51 -20.15
N ASP A 333 1.29 4.09 -20.24
CA ASP A 333 2.53 3.36 -20.46
C ASP A 333 3.21 3.07 -19.13
N LEU A 334 3.66 1.84 -18.98
CA LEU A 334 4.44 1.38 -17.85
C LEU A 334 5.93 1.40 -18.19
N CYS A 335 6.65 2.34 -17.60
CA CYS A 335 8.11 2.44 -17.77
C CYS A 335 8.80 1.78 -16.57
N PRO A 336 9.42 0.59 -16.71
CA PRO A 336 10.23 0.02 -15.66
C PRO A 336 11.49 0.85 -15.46
N ILE A 337 11.79 1.21 -14.21
CA ILE A 337 12.98 1.94 -13.80
C ILE A 337 13.98 0.93 -13.22
N HIS A 338 15.16 0.89 -13.82
CA HIS A 338 16.20 0.00 -13.35
C HIS A 338 16.95 0.62 -12.16
N VAL A 339 17.05 -0.15 -11.06
CA VAL A 339 17.82 0.24 -9.88
C VAL A 339 19.04 -0.68 -9.77
N GLU A 340 20.22 -0.09 -9.81
CA GLU A 340 21.49 -0.77 -9.73
C GLU A 340 21.74 -1.36 -8.32
N GLU A 341 22.71 -2.27 -8.20
CA GLU A 341 23.07 -2.89 -6.91
C GLU A 341 23.59 -1.88 -5.87
N ASP A 342 24.13 -0.75 -6.31
CA ASP A 342 24.58 0.33 -5.45
C ASP A 342 23.50 1.38 -5.14
N GLY A 343 22.27 1.15 -5.59
CA GLY A 343 21.12 2.00 -5.34
C GLY A 343 20.97 3.16 -6.32
N ARG A 344 21.81 3.28 -7.36
CA ARG A 344 21.62 4.28 -8.40
C ARG A 344 20.51 3.89 -9.36
N ILE A 345 19.86 4.88 -9.93
CA ILE A 345 18.89 4.71 -11.02
C ILE A 345 19.61 5.03 -12.32
N SER A 346 19.53 4.11 -13.28
CA SER A 346 19.96 4.33 -14.66
C SER A 346 18.74 4.51 -15.56
N ASP A 347 18.89 5.33 -16.60
CA ASP A 347 17.92 5.53 -17.67
C ASP A 347 16.51 5.96 -17.21
N ALA A 348 16.44 6.88 -16.23
CA ALA A 348 15.17 7.45 -15.81
C ALA A 348 14.54 8.26 -16.98
N PRO A 349 13.23 8.05 -17.28
CA PRO A 349 12.54 8.82 -18.30
C PRO A 349 12.37 10.27 -17.87
N HIS A 350 12.20 11.17 -18.84
CA HIS A 350 11.84 12.56 -18.58
C HIS A 350 10.54 12.64 -17.75
N GLY A 351 10.51 13.55 -16.77
CA GLY A 351 9.41 13.68 -15.83
C GLY A 351 9.53 12.77 -14.60
N PHE A 352 10.51 11.88 -14.54
CA PHE A 352 10.76 11.08 -13.35
C PHE A 352 11.57 11.88 -12.32
N PHE A 353 10.88 12.65 -11.47
CA PHE A 353 11.45 13.46 -10.37
C PHE A 353 12.58 14.44 -10.78
N ASP A 354 12.54 14.94 -11.99
CA ASP A 354 13.53 15.89 -12.54
C ASP A 354 13.12 17.36 -12.34
N GLN A 355 11.95 17.64 -11.77
CA GLN A 355 11.42 19.00 -11.62
C GLN A 355 12.36 19.92 -10.80
N ILE A 356 12.97 19.38 -9.74
CA ILE A 356 13.92 20.15 -8.92
C ILE A 356 15.12 20.60 -9.77
N ASP A 357 15.65 19.72 -10.61
CA ASP A 357 16.79 20.03 -11.48
C ASP A 357 16.40 21.08 -12.55
N ILE A 358 15.21 20.96 -13.13
CA ILE A 358 14.64 21.92 -14.08
C ILE A 358 14.48 23.30 -13.41
N ASP A 359 13.92 23.33 -12.19
CA ASP A 359 13.74 24.58 -11.44
C ASP A 359 15.08 25.22 -11.08
N LEU A 360 16.07 24.42 -10.64
CA LEU A 360 17.43 24.91 -10.35
C LEU A 360 18.13 25.45 -11.60
N GLN A 361 18.03 24.78 -12.73
CA GLN A 361 18.56 25.29 -14.02
C GLN A 361 17.92 26.64 -14.36
N THR A 362 16.59 26.75 -14.18
CA THR A 362 15.88 28.03 -14.43
C THR A 362 16.34 29.14 -13.50
N ILE A 363 16.55 28.86 -12.21
CA ILE A 363 16.98 29.82 -11.19
C ILE A 363 18.43 30.28 -11.43
N VAL A 364 19.30 29.36 -11.80
CA VAL A 364 20.73 29.62 -12.01
C VAL A 364 21.03 30.21 -13.40
N GLY A 365 20.10 30.07 -14.35
CA GLY A 365 20.18 30.69 -15.67
C GLY A 365 21.05 29.90 -16.66
N PHE A 366 21.05 28.59 -16.60
CA PHE A 366 21.67 27.73 -17.61
C PHE A 366 20.64 27.20 -18.61
#